data_a833fbe4a660202fca4171cfa92f46d8
#
_entry.id   a833fbe4a660202fca4171cfa92f46d8
#
_cell.length_a   1.000
_cell.length_b   1.000
_cell.length_c   1.000
_cell.angle_alpha   90.00
_cell.angle_beta   90.00
_cell.angle_gamma   90.00
#
_symmetry.space_group_name_H-M   'P 1'
#
loop_
_entity.id
_entity.type
_entity.pdbx_description
1 polymer ?
#
loop_
_entity_poly.entity_id
_entity_poly.type
_entity_poly.pdbx_seq_one_letter_code
_entity_poly.pdbx_strand_id
1 'polypeptide(L)'
;MSSSLNKSVNQSGMSSLNNKDELKIRLLIVDDEQSIRKLCVTVGEALGFICMEAESGDSALALLEEQPAHMVLTDMVMPLMSGLEFLERVKKLLPRTEVALMTGHGSIETAVQAMKLGAYDYITKPFSPLEELRLFLRRMAEKIRLVEENEFLRQRMDSETAVHGIVGSSAKIQEVMRMVSRLKDTRTPVLVFGESGTGKELVARAMHFRGAFAALPFVAVDCGSLVPTLIESELFGYEKGAFTGALKSKQGLFQAADGGTIFLDEIGELPLELQAKLLRVLQEKEVRPVGSNQRIKVDVRVIAATNRDLEAAYKVGTFRKDLYFRLNVVTLHVPALRERRSDTPMLVHWFLERYAPGSELRVSNAAMKALMQYDWPGNVRELENCVERAVALGNGHIIDSGDLPPAIAAATALLAGSAHDADLDSGSGLASVPESPQTPLSTTDLEDIERATIQRVFEQVNGDKALAGRMLGISRATLYRKLKRYNIISAAPGSSTHTLQ
;
A
#
# COMPACT_ATOMS: atom_id res chain seq x y z
N MET A 1 -56.82 -37.38 4.62
CA MET A 1 -56.31 -37.52 3.28
C MET A 1 -55.74 -36.19 2.87
N SER A 2 -54.51 -35.93 3.21
CA SER A 2 -53.78 -34.74 2.79
C SER A 2 -52.35 -34.92 3.27
N SER A 3 -51.44 -35.37 2.44
CA SER A 3 -50.01 -35.23 2.65
C SER A 3 -49.28 -35.92 1.49
N SER A 4 -48.90 -35.16 0.50
CA SER A 4 -47.80 -35.51 -0.43
C SER A 4 -47.74 -34.49 -1.58
N LEU A 5 -47.19 -33.31 -1.30
CA LEU A 5 -46.74 -32.37 -2.31
C LEU A 5 -45.85 -31.32 -1.61
N ASN A 6 -44.61 -31.66 -1.34
CA ASN A 6 -43.54 -30.71 -1.09
C ASN A 6 -42.17 -31.36 -0.90
N LYS A 7 -41.62 -31.96 -1.96
CA LYS A 7 -40.20 -32.40 -2.00
C LYS A 7 -39.74 -32.59 -3.44
N SER A 8 -39.69 -31.53 -4.23
CA SER A 8 -38.99 -31.58 -5.53
C SER A 8 -38.70 -30.18 -6.14
N VAL A 9 -38.35 -29.20 -5.33
CA VAL A 9 -37.81 -27.93 -5.83
C VAL A 9 -36.64 -27.56 -4.91
N ASN A 10 -35.48 -28.16 -5.06
CA ASN A 10 -34.19 -27.64 -4.58
C ASN A 10 -32.98 -28.47 -5.01
N GLN A 11 -32.98 -29.16 -6.14
CA GLN A 11 -31.76 -29.84 -6.64
C GLN A 11 -31.33 -29.43 -8.07
N SER A 12 -32.03 -28.56 -8.74
CA SER A 12 -31.68 -28.12 -10.11
C SER A 12 -30.97 -26.75 -10.18
N GLY A 13 -30.63 -26.13 -9.07
CA GLY A 13 -29.98 -24.81 -9.00
C GLY A 13 -28.47 -24.81 -8.74
N MET A 14 -27.86 -25.97 -8.46
CA MET A 14 -26.41 -26.04 -8.11
C MET A 14 -25.52 -26.68 -9.18
N SER A 15 -26.05 -27.09 -10.31
CA SER A 15 -25.26 -27.74 -11.39
C SER A 15 -24.95 -26.86 -12.61
N SER A 16 -25.35 -25.60 -12.63
CA SER A 16 -25.17 -24.73 -13.81
C SER A 16 -24.19 -23.55 -13.62
N LEU A 17 -23.42 -23.51 -12.55
CA LEU A 17 -22.40 -22.48 -12.30
C LEU A 17 -20.96 -22.95 -12.53
N ASN A 18 -20.72 -24.13 -13.08
CA ASN A 18 -19.39 -24.69 -13.22
C ASN A 18 -19.02 -25.01 -14.67
N ASN A 19 -19.37 -24.20 -15.67
CA ASN A 19 -18.85 -24.38 -17.02
C ASN A 19 -18.89 -23.09 -17.84
N LYS A 20 -18.07 -22.06 -17.48
CA LYS A 20 -17.72 -20.96 -18.38
C LYS A 20 -16.26 -20.57 -18.16
N ASP A 21 -15.49 -20.73 -19.25
CA ASP A 21 -14.13 -20.28 -19.48
C ASP A 21 -13.02 -21.05 -18.73
N GLU A 22 -12.97 -22.36 -18.87
CA GLU A 22 -11.70 -23.08 -18.69
C GLU A 22 -10.75 -22.62 -19.80
N LEU A 23 -9.64 -21.98 -19.41
CA LEU A 23 -8.58 -21.56 -20.32
C LEU A 23 -8.13 -22.75 -21.17
N LYS A 24 -8.38 -22.73 -22.49
CA LYS A 24 -7.88 -23.74 -23.41
C LYS A 24 -6.40 -23.49 -23.67
N ILE A 25 -5.55 -24.26 -23.01
CA ILE A 25 -4.11 -24.14 -23.15
C ILE A 25 -3.67 -24.56 -24.55
N ARG A 26 -2.88 -23.73 -25.23
CA ARG A 26 -2.26 -24.03 -26.53
C ARG A 26 -0.84 -24.52 -26.29
N LEU A 27 -0.54 -25.72 -26.83
CA LEU A 27 0.74 -26.39 -26.76
C LEU A 27 1.33 -26.49 -28.17
N LEU A 28 2.53 -25.93 -28.39
CA LEU A 28 3.31 -26.16 -29.62
C LEU A 28 4.37 -27.23 -29.36
N ILE A 29 4.41 -28.21 -30.22
CA ILE A 29 5.40 -29.30 -30.23
C ILE A 29 6.36 -29.08 -31.39
N VAL A 30 7.66 -29.03 -31.12
CA VAL A 30 8.70 -28.79 -32.12
C VAL A 30 9.73 -29.93 -32.05
N ASP A 31 9.82 -30.71 -33.10
CA ASP A 31 10.70 -31.85 -33.19
C ASP A 31 10.87 -32.22 -34.68
N ASP A 32 12.06 -32.60 -35.14
CA ASP A 32 12.26 -33.03 -36.53
C ASP A 32 11.70 -34.42 -36.78
N GLU A 33 11.56 -35.24 -35.72
CA GLU A 33 11.03 -36.60 -35.80
C GLU A 33 9.50 -36.64 -35.72
N GLN A 34 8.83 -36.98 -36.82
CA GLN A 34 7.35 -37.02 -36.88
C GLN A 34 6.70 -37.95 -35.86
N SER A 35 7.35 -39.08 -35.52
CA SER A 35 6.87 -40.06 -34.55
C SER A 35 6.74 -39.43 -33.15
N ILE A 36 7.72 -38.65 -32.74
CA ILE A 36 7.75 -37.94 -31.46
C ILE A 36 6.73 -36.84 -31.45
N ARG A 37 6.61 -36.04 -32.53
CA ARG A 37 5.54 -34.99 -32.61
C ARG A 37 4.17 -35.61 -32.44
N LYS A 38 3.82 -36.66 -33.18
CA LYS A 38 2.50 -37.33 -33.07
C LYS A 38 2.25 -37.89 -31.69
N LEU A 39 3.26 -38.45 -31.04
CA LEU A 39 3.12 -38.94 -29.68
C LEU A 39 2.77 -37.82 -28.70
N CYS A 40 3.54 -36.71 -28.76
CA CYS A 40 3.32 -35.55 -27.91
C CYS A 40 1.97 -34.88 -28.15
N VAL A 41 1.54 -34.75 -29.43
CA VAL A 41 0.20 -34.26 -29.80
C VAL A 41 -0.87 -35.16 -29.20
N THR A 42 -0.79 -36.48 -29.37
CA THR A 42 -1.78 -37.41 -28.80
C THR A 42 -1.90 -37.30 -27.27
N VAL A 43 -0.76 -37.12 -26.58
CA VAL A 43 -0.77 -36.95 -25.12
C VAL A 43 -1.35 -35.57 -24.74
N GLY A 44 -0.99 -34.51 -25.45
CA GLY A 44 -1.51 -33.16 -25.22
C GLY A 44 -3.02 -33.05 -25.43
N GLU A 45 -3.53 -33.62 -26.54
CA GLU A 45 -4.98 -33.65 -26.84
C GLU A 45 -5.76 -34.47 -25.79
N ALA A 46 -5.19 -35.60 -25.33
CA ALA A 46 -5.78 -36.40 -24.25
C ALA A 46 -5.83 -35.64 -22.90
N LEU A 47 -5.01 -34.59 -22.72
CA LEU A 47 -5.05 -33.67 -21.58
C LEU A 47 -5.94 -32.46 -21.81
N GLY A 48 -6.58 -32.34 -22.99
CA GLY A 48 -7.50 -31.26 -23.34
C GLY A 48 -6.79 -30.00 -23.87
N PHE A 49 -5.54 -30.09 -24.31
CA PHE A 49 -4.80 -28.96 -24.90
C PHE A 49 -5.11 -28.83 -26.40
N ILE A 50 -5.01 -27.57 -26.89
CA ILE A 50 -5.01 -27.31 -28.35
C ILE A 50 -3.57 -27.46 -28.82
N CYS A 51 -3.28 -28.56 -29.55
CA CYS A 51 -1.93 -28.86 -29.98
C CYS A 51 -1.64 -28.31 -31.39
N MET A 52 -0.45 -27.77 -31.55
CA MET A 52 0.15 -27.36 -32.82
C MET A 52 1.48 -28.10 -32.97
N GLU A 53 1.89 -28.38 -34.19
CA GLU A 53 3.17 -29.05 -34.45
C GLU A 53 4.01 -28.30 -35.48
N ALA A 54 5.32 -28.34 -35.31
CA ALA A 54 6.31 -27.82 -36.24
C ALA A 54 7.50 -28.79 -36.35
N GLU A 55 8.08 -28.87 -37.55
CA GLU A 55 9.18 -29.78 -37.81
C GLU A 55 10.56 -29.13 -37.64
N SER A 56 10.61 -27.81 -37.42
CA SER A 56 11.83 -27.04 -37.25
C SER A 56 11.59 -25.80 -36.39
N GLY A 57 12.69 -25.21 -35.87
CA GLY A 57 12.63 -23.98 -35.10
C GLY A 57 12.10 -22.80 -35.92
N ASP A 58 12.42 -22.68 -37.19
CA ASP A 58 11.95 -21.57 -38.05
C ASP A 58 10.44 -21.69 -38.34
N SER A 59 9.94 -22.88 -38.65
CA SER A 59 8.51 -23.11 -38.84
C SER A 59 7.73 -22.89 -37.54
N ALA A 60 8.31 -23.21 -36.40
CA ALA A 60 7.72 -22.96 -35.07
C ALA A 60 7.64 -21.47 -34.75
N LEU A 61 8.65 -20.67 -35.05
CA LEU A 61 8.62 -19.22 -34.85
C LEU A 61 7.54 -18.55 -35.70
N ALA A 62 7.42 -18.95 -36.99
CA ALA A 62 6.38 -18.45 -37.88
C ALA A 62 4.95 -18.76 -37.33
N LEU A 63 4.75 -19.99 -36.81
CA LEU A 63 3.48 -20.35 -36.17
C LEU A 63 3.20 -19.56 -34.89
N LEU A 64 4.23 -19.28 -34.09
CA LEU A 64 4.08 -18.49 -32.85
C LEU A 64 3.76 -17.02 -33.11
N GLU A 65 4.20 -16.44 -34.23
CA GLU A 65 3.84 -15.08 -34.64
C GLU A 65 2.38 -15.00 -35.06
N GLU A 66 1.83 -16.01 -35.76
CA GLU A 66 0.43 -16.06 -36.15
C GLU A 66 -0.48 -16.48 -35.00
N GLN A 67 -0.08 -17.46 -34.23
CA GLN A 67 -0.84 -18.07 -33.14
C GLN A 67 0.02 -18.27 -31.89
N PRO A 68 0.10 -17.30 -30.99
CA PRO A 68 0.89 -17.43 -29.77
C PRO A 68 0.47 -18.65 -28.93
N ALA A 69 1.43 -19.45 -28.48
CA ALA A 69 1.21 -20.61 -27.62
C ALA A 69 1.48 -20.26 -26.16
N HIS A 70 0.78 -20.94 -25.23
CA HIS A 70 1.05 -20.83 -23.79
C HIS A 70 2.22 -21.70 -23.37
N MET A 71 2.38 -22.86 -24.03
CA MET A 71 3.42 -23.85 -23.78
C MET A 71 4.10 -24.24 -25.09
N VAL A 72 5.41 -24.44 -25.00
CA VAL A 72 6.21 -25.03 -26.09
C VAL A 72 7.01 -26.22 -25.56
N LEU A 73 6.96 -27.33 -26.27
CA LEU A 73 7.80 -28.50 -26.03
C LEU A 73 8.68 -28.68 -27.24
N THR A 74 9.97 -28.43 -27.12
CA THR A 74 10.91 -28.44 -28.25
C THR A 74 12.03 -29.47 -28.07
N ASP A 75 12.42 -30.11 -29.15
CA ASP A 75 13.66 -30.93 -29.12
C ASP A 75 14.89 -30.04 -28.93
N MET A 76 15.90 -30.58 -28.24
CA MET A 76 17.16 -29.91 -28.00
C MET A 76 18.03 -29.89 -29.26
N VAL A 77 17.99 -30.95 -30.05
CA VAL A 77 18.84 -31.15 -31.23
C VAL A 77 17.95 -31.19 -32.47
N MET A 78 17.92 -30.11 -33.22
CA MET A 78 17.16 -30.00 -34.47
C MET A 78 18.08 -29.47 -35.60
N PRO A 79 17.80 -29.81 -36.87
CA PRO A 79 18.53 -29.24 -38.02
C PRO A 79 18.37 -27.72 -38.08
N LEU A 80 19.40 -27.00 -38.50
CA LEU A 80 19.45 -25.55 -38.74
C LEU A 80 19.41 -24.69 -37.48
N MET A 81 18.56 -24.98 -36.50
CA MET A 81 18.41 -24.20 -35.26
C MET A 81 18.32 -25.16 -34.08
N SER A 82 19.21 -25.01 -33.10
CA SER A 82 19.15 -25.81 -31.87
C SER A 82 17.95 -25.40 -30.97
N GLY A 83 17.48 -26.32 -30.13
CA GLY A 83 16.41 -26.03 -29.15
C GLY A 83 16.78 -24.92 -28.17
N LEU A 84 18.06 -24.75 -27.84
CA LEU A 84 18.54 -23.65 -26.99
C LEU A 84 18.44 -22.28 -27.69
N GLU A 85 18.82 -22.22 -28.96
CA GLU A 85 18.69 -21.00 -29.76
C GLU A 85 17.23 -20.65 -30.01
N PHE A 86 16.39 -21.65 -30.26
CA PHE A 86 14.95 -21.49 -30.37
C PHE A 86 14.34 -20.96 -29.08
N LEU A 87 14.70 -21.52 -27.92
CA LEU A 87 14.27 -21.05 -26.60
C LEU A 87 14.59 -19.56 -26.40
N GLU A 88 15.82 -19.14 -26.71
CA GLU A 88 16.24 -17.75 -26.57
C GLU A 88 15.40 -16.80 -27.44
N ARG A 89 15.12 -17.20 -28.69
CA ARG A 89 14.27 -16.42 -29.61
C ARG A 89 12.81 -16.33 -29.10
N VAL A 90 12.24 -17.45 -28.67
CA VAL A 90 10.89 -17.48 -28.11
C VAL A 90 10.77 -16.60 -26.87
N LYS A 91 11.73 -16.65 -25.94
CA LYS A 91 11.71 -15.83 -24.74
C LYS A 91 11.86 -14.33 -25.01
N LYS A 92 12.53 -13.95 -26.11
CA LYS A 92 12.59 -12.55 -26.58
C LYS A 92 11.27 -12.11 -27.24
N LEU A 93 10.64 -12.98 -28.04
CA LEU A 93 9.40 -12.68 -28.75
C LEU A 93 8.18 -12.74 -27.85
N LEU A 94 8.07 -13.81 -27.06
CA LEU A 94 6.94 -14.14 -26.20
C LEU A 94 7.44 -14.49 -24.77
N PRO A 95 7.80 -13.52 -23.94
CA PRO A 95 8.39 -13.75 -22.61
C PRO A 95 7.53 -14.61 -21.68
N ARG A 96 6.21 -14.60 -21.87
CA ARG A 96 5.23 -15.34 -21.04
C ARG A 96 5.05 -16.80 -21.46
N THR A 97 5.46 -17.18 -22.68
CA THR A 97 5.36 -18.56 -23.13
C THR A 97 6.34 -19.44 -22.35
N GLU A 98 5.82 -20.48 -21.71
CA GLU A 98 6.67 -21.46 -21.03
C GLU A 98 7.24 -22.44 -22.05
N VAL A 99 8.57 -22.59 -22.04
CA VAL A 99 9.29 -23.46 -22.98
C VAL A 99 9.98 -24.57 -22.23
N ALA A 100 9.72 -25.81 -22.61
CA ALA A 100 10.39 -27.01 -22.09
C ALA A 100 11.15 -27.70 -23.19
N LEU A 101 12.27 -28.33 -22.84
CA LEU A 101 13.17 -29.02 -23.80
C LEU A 101 13.02 -30.54 -23.67
N MET A 102 13.04 -31.22 -24.81
CA MET A 102 13.19 -32.69 -24.91
C MET A 102 14.62 -33.03 -25.23
N THR A 103 15.20 -34.02 -24.58
CA THR A 103 16.59 -34.43 -24.84
C THR A 103 16.75 -35.94 -24.85
N GLY A 104 17.48 -36.48 -25.85
CA GLY A 104 17.85 -37.90 -25.93
C GLY A 104 19.09 -38.25 -25.10
N HIS A 105 20.03 -37.30 -24.92
CA HIS A 105 21.27 -37.46 -24.17
C HIS A 105 21.65 -36.10 -23.59
N GLY A 106 20.96 -35.70 -22.47
CA GLY A 106 21.26 -34.44 -21.82
C GLY A 106 22.54 -34.52 -20.98
N SER A 107 23.55 -33.71 -21.28
CA SER A 107 24.56 -33.43 -20.26
C SER A 107 24.03 -32.47 -19.21
N ILE A 108 24.55 -32.56 -17.99
CA ILE A 108 24.19 -31.62 -16.90
C ILE A 108 24.45 -30.17 -17.34
N GLU A 109 25.47 -29.94 -18.15
CA GLU A 109 25.87 -28.63 -18.66
C GLU A 109 24.80 -28.00 -19.57
N THR A 110 24.22 -28.77 -20.51
CA THR A 110 23.16 -28.30 -21.42
C THR A 110 21.84 -28.03 -20.67
N ALA A 111 21.52 -28.85 -19.67
CA ALA A 111 20.35 -28.59 -18.79
C ALA A 111 20.49 -27.29 -17.99
N VAL A 112 21.68 -27.06 -17.41
CA VAL A 112 21.96 -25.81 -16.66
C VAL A 112 21.92 -24.61 -17.61
N GLN A 113 22.38 -24.72 -18.82
CA GLN A 113 22.32 -23.63 -19.81
C GLN A 113 20.86 -23.31 -20.19
N ALA A 114 20.03 -24.33 -20.42
CA ALA A 114 18.62 -24.15 -20.71
C ALA A 114 17.91 -23.41 -19.58
N MET A 115 18.15 -23.79 -18.32
CA MET A 115 17.55 -23.13 -17.17
C MET A 115 18.00 -21.66 -17.04
N LYS A 116 19.28 -21.34 -17.35
CA LYS A 116 19.76 -19.95 -17.36
C LYS A 116 19.11 -19.10 -18.45
N LEU A 117 18.73 -19.70 -19.58
CA LEU A 117 18.02 -19.04 -20.68
C LEU A 117 16.50 -18.93 -20.43
N GLY A 118 16.00 -19.40 -19.28
CA GLY A 118 14.60 -19.28 -18.88
C GLY A 118 13.71 -20.44 -19.35
N ALA A 119 14.27 -21.64 -19.60
CA ALA A 119 13.44 -22.82 -19.80
C ALA A 119 12.61 -23.13 -18.55
N TYR A 120 11.42 -23.67 -18.75
CA TYR A 120 10.58 -24.17 -17.67
C TYR A 120 11.24 -25.38 -16.98
N ASP A 121 11.63 -26.36 -17.78
CA ASP A 121 12.32 -27.58 -17.35
C ASP A 121 12.73 -28.37 -18.60
N TYR A 122 13.30 -29.55 -18.42
CA TYR A 122 13.61 -30.49 -19.51
C TYR A 122 13.07 -31.88 -19.21
N ILE A 123 12.80 -32.65 -20.26
CA ILE A 123 12.35 -34.04 -20.17
C ILE A 123 13.21 -34.93 -21.09
N THR A 124 13.53 -36.13 -20.59
CA THR A 124 14.41 -37.06 -21.36
C THR A 124 13.58 -37.96 -22.27
N LYS A 125 14.10 -38.17 -23.51
CA LYS A 125 13.62 -39.20 -24.43
C LYS A 125 14.41 -40.52 -24.20
N PRO A 126 13.80 -41.70 -24.37
CA PRO A 126 12.39 -41.96 -24.68
C PRO A 126 11.49 -41.75 -23.47
N PHE A 127 10.24 -41.31 -23.69
CA PHE A 127 9.23 -41.11 -22.63
C PHE A 127 8.71 -42.47 -22.14
N SER A 128 9.41 -43.07 -21.19
CA SER A 128 9.06 -44.35 -20.64
C SER A 128 9.17 -44.37 -19.11
N PRO A 129 8.06 -44.42 -18.38
CA PRO A 129 6.67 -44.61 -18.86
C PRO A 129 6.04 -43.30 -19.41
N LEU A 130 5.06 -43.41 -20.31
CA LEU A 130 4.36 -42.28 -20.93
C LEU A 130 3.67 -41.35 -19.90
N GLU A 131 3.40 -41.89 -18.71
CA GLU A 131 2.86 -41.12 -17.58
C GLU A 131 3.80 -39.99 -17.12
N GLU A 132 5.10 -40.11 -17.34
CA GLU A 132 6.06 -39.06 -17.01
C GLU A 132 5.83 -37.82 -17.87
N LEU A 133 5.64 -37.96 -19.20
CA LEU A 133 5.30 -36.87 -20.10
C LEU A 133 3.92 -36.25 -19.73
N ARG A 134 2.93 -37.09 -19.38
CA ARG A 134 1.62 -36.59 -18.96
C ARG A 134 1.71 -35.76 -17.69
N LEU A 135 2.45 -36.21 -16.69
CA LEU A 135 2.64 -35.51 -15.42
C LEU A 135 3.40 -34.18 -15.64
N PHE A 136 4.43 -34.24 -16.50
CA PHE A 136 5.23 -33.07 -16.87
C PHE A 136 4.35 -31.97 -17.51
N LEU A 137 3.58 -32.30 -18.52
CA LEU A 137 2.68 -31.37 -19.20
C LEU A 137 1.58 -30.82 -18.29
N ARG A 138 1.03 -31.64 -17.38
CA ARG A 138 0.06 -31.20 -16.36
C ARG A 138 0.65 -30.16 -15.41
N ARG A 139 1.87 -30.39 -14.90
CA ARG A 139 2.55 -29.43 -14.01
C ARG A 139 2.81 -28.09 -14.69
N MET A 140 3.24 -28.14 -15.95
CA MET A 140 3.47 -26.95 -16.76
C MET A 140 2.19 -26.17 -16.98
N ALA A 141 1.10 -26.85 -17.32
CA ALA A 141 -0.24 -26.28 -17.49
C ALA A 141 -0.81 -25.68 -16.20
N GLU A 142 -0.62 -26.36 -15.06
CA GLU A 142 -1.04 -25.88 -13.75
C GLU A 142 -0.32 -24.58 -13.37
N LYS A 143 0.99 -24.47 -13.59
CA LYS A 143 1.73 -23.23 -13.39
C LYS A 143 1.14 -22.09 -14.20
N ILE A 144 0.83 -22.30 -15.47
CA ILE A 144 0.25 -21.27 -16.35
C ILE A 144 -1.11 -20.85 -15.84
N ARG A 145 -1.99 -21.80 -15.50
CA ARG A 145 -3.32 -21.50 -14.93
C ARG A 145 -3.24 -20.68 -13.65
N LEU A 146 -2.33 -21.05 -12.74
CA LEU A 146 -2.12 -20.30 -11.49
C LEU A 146 -1.61 -18.88 -11.72
N VAL A 147 -0.71 -18.68 -12.71
CA VAL A 147 -0.21 -17.35 -13.07
C VAL A 147 -1.32 -16.51 -13.66
N GLU A 148 -2.12 -17.04 -14.60
CA GLU A 148 -3.23 -16.32 -15.22
C GLU A 148 -4.38 -16.06 -14.25
N GLU A 149 -4.72 -17.02 -13.39
CA GLU A 149 -5.72 -16.81 -12.34
C GLU A 149 -5.26 -15.71 -11.37
N ASN A 150 -3.99 -15.70 -11.00
CA ASN A 150 -3.42 -14.66 -10.15
C ASN A 150 -3.46 -13.29 -10.85
N GLU A 151 -3.14 -13.21 -12.14
CA GLU A 151 -3.26 -11.98 -12.94
C GLU A 151 -4.71 -11.54 -13.09
N PHE A 152 -5.63 -12.46 -13.36
CA PHE A 152 -7.05 -12.17 -13.46
C PHE A 152 -7.63 -11.68 -12.13
N LEU A 153 -7.27 -12.31 -11.01
CA LEU A 153 -7.65 -11.86 -9.67
C LEU A 153 -7.06 -10.48 -9.36
N ARG A 154 -5.80 -10.22 -9.75
CA ARG A 154 -5.17 -8.90 -9.62
C ARG A 154 -5.90 -7.87 -10.47
N GLN A 155 -6.18 -8.14 -11.74
CA GLN A 155 -6.92 -7.22 -12.62
C GLN A 155 -8.34 -6.95 -12.12
N ARG A 156 -9.05 -7.93 -11.57
CA ARG A 156 -10.36 -7.72 -10.92
C ARG A 156 -10.23 -6.87 -9.65
N MET A 157 -9.21 -7.12 -8.83
CA MET A 157 -8.92 -6.28 -7.67
C MET A 157 -8.55 -4.86 -8.09
N ASP A 158 -7.76 -4.68 -9.15
CA ASP A 158 -7.35 -3.38 -9.69
C ASP A 158 -8.53 -2.64 -10.32
N SER A 159 -9.40 -3.30 -11.07
CA SER A 159 -10.58 -2.67 -11.67
C SER A 159 -11.66 -2.29 -10.66
N GLU A 160 -11.84 -3.05 -9.58
CA GLU A 160 -12.78 -2.71 -8.50
C GLU A 160 -12.19 -1.70 -7.49
N THR A 161 -10.87 -1.67 -7.33
CA THR A 161 -10.16 -0.85 -6.33
C THR A 161 -9.60 0.45 -6.93
N ALA A 162 -9.12 0.42 -8.16
CA ALA A 162 -8.45 1.55 -8.82
C ALA A 162 -9.38 2.72 -9.17
N VAL A 163 -10.69 2.53 -9.26
CA VAL A 163 -11.64 3.60 -9.64
C VAL A 163 -11.65 4.76 -8.62
N HIS A 164 -11.19 4.56 -7.37
CA HIS A 164 -11.14 5.64 -6.37
C HIS A 164 -9.93 5.59 -5.44
N GLY A 165 -8.83 4.90 -5.82
CA GLY A 165 -7.54 4.99 -5.11
C GLY A 165 -7.46 4.25 -3.76
N ILE A 166 -8.45 3.45 -3.36
CA ILE A 166 -8.37 2.62 -2.16
C ILE A 166 -7.79 1.27 -2.54
N VAL A 167 -6.55 1.02 -2.13
CA VAL A 167 -5.80 -0.20 -2.41
C VAL A 167 -5.71 -1.05 -1.14
N GLY A 168 -6.03 -2.35 -1.24
CA GLY A 168 -5.91 -3.29 -0.14
C GLY A 168 -6.88 -4.47 -0.24
N SER A 169 -6.46 -5.62 0.31
CA SER A 169 -7.21 -6.89 0.32
C SER A 169 -7.45 -7.42 1.72
N SER A 170 -6.90 -6.78 2.76
CA SER A 170 -7.08 -7.21 4.15
C SER A 170 -8.54 -7.21 4.57
N ALA A 171 -8.91 -8.10 5.50
CA ALA A 171 -10.27 -8.19 6.02
C ALA A 171 -10.79 -6.84 6.58
N LYS A 172 -9.91 -6.05 7.22
CA LYS A 172 -10.24 -4.76 7.79
C LYS A 172 -10.59 -3.71 6.72
N ILE A 173 -9.82 -3.61 5.63
CA ILE A 173 -10.14 -2.66 4.55
C ILE A 173 -11.36 -3.12 3.75
N GLN A 174 -11.57 -4.42 3.60
CA GLN A 174 -12.76 -4.97 2.96
C GLN A 174 -14.04 -4.68 3.77
N GLU A 175 -13.95 -4.62 5.09
CA GLU A 175 -15.06 -4.20 5.94
C GLU A 175 -15.40 -2.73 5.71
N VAL A 176 -14.39 -1.84 5.63
CA VAL A 176 -14.57 -0.43 5.26
C VAL A 176 -15.29 -0.33 3.92
N MET A 177 -14.86 -1.10 2.91
CA MET A 177 -15.47 -1.09 1.57
C MET A 177 -16.92 -1.60 1.56
N ARG A 178 -17.24 -2.60 2.37
CA ARG A 178 -18.62 -3.04 2.58
C ARG A 178 -19.50 -1.95 3.20
N MET A 179 -18.98 -1.21 4.18
CA MET A 179 -19.68 -0.06 4.77
C MET A 179 -19.87 1.07 3.76
N VAL A 180 -18.84 1.40 2.97
CA VAL A 180 -18.93 2.36 1.85
C VAL A 180 -20.06 1.97 0.90
N SER A 181 -20.12 0.69 0.50
CA SER A 181 -21.15 0.19 -0.42
C SER A 181 -22.57 0.29 0.14
N ARG A 182 -22.75 0.17 1.46
CA ARG A 182 -24.05 0.34 2.12
C ARG A 182 -24.46 1.82 2.26
N LEU A 183 -23.49 2.70 2.41
CA LEU A 183 -23.72 4.12 2.69
C LEU A 183 -23.74 5.00 1.44
N LYS A 184 -23.24 4.54 0.32
CA LYS A 184 -23.03 5.33 -0.91
C LYS A 184 -24.28 6.07 -1.41
N ASP A 185 -25.46 5.50 -1.24
CA ASP A 185 -26.72 6.05 -1.73
C ASP A 185 -27.54 6.78 -0.65
N THR A 186 -27.00 6.92 0.57
CA THR A 186 -27.70 7.55 1.70
C THR A 186 -27.26 9.01 1.88
N ARG A 187 -28.16 9.86 2.37
CA ARG A 187 -27.85 11.24 2.83
C ARG A 187 -27.51 11.32 4.31
N THR A 188 -27.40 10.19 4.99
CA THR A 188 -27.05 10.13 6.42
C THR A 188 -25.65 10.70 6.63
N PRO A 189 -25.44 11.59 7.62
CA PRO A 189 -24.12 12.04 8.00
C PRO A 189 -23.23 10.87 8.40
N VAL A 190 -21.99 10.87 7.90
CA VAL A 190 -21.00 9.83 8.19
C VAL A 190 -19.77 10.48 8.80
N LEU A 191 -19.34 9.95 9.96
CA LEU A 191 -18.10 10.33 10.61
C LEU A 191 -17.02 9.30 10.30
N VAL A 192 -16.00 9.68 9.53
CA VAL A 192 -14.85 8.85 9.18
C VAL A 192 -13.75 9.08 10.20
N PHE A 193 -13.48 8.09 11.02
CA PHE A 193 -12.44 8.13 12.04
C PHE A 193 -11.22 7.33 11.62
N GLY A 194 -10.02 7.84 11.88
CA GLY A 194 -8.76 7.16 11.60
C GLY A 194 -7.56 8.10 11.69
N GLU A 195 -6.38 7.54 11.88
CA GLU A 195 -5.14 8.30 11.97
C GLU A 195 -4.86 9.13 10.71
N SER A 196 -3.97 10.12 10.85
CA SER A 196 -3.52 10.90 9.69
C SER A 196 -2.85 9.98 8.66
N GLY A 197 -3.09 10.25 7.36
CA GLY A 197 -2.51 9.48 6.27
C GLY A 197 -3.11 8.09 6.01
N THR A 198 -4.21 7.69 6.68
CA THR A 198 -4.88 6.39 6.46
C THR A 198 -5.73 6.34 5.19
N GLY A 199 -6.03 7.50 4.57
CA GLY A 199 -6.85 7.60 3.35
C GLY A 199 -8.32 7.94 3.60
N LYS A 200 -8.65 8.69 4.67
CA LYS A 200 -10.03 9.11 5.02
C LYS A 200 -10.72 9.84 3.86
N GLU A 201 -10.02 10.72 3.15
CA GLU A 201 -10.56 11.43 1.99
C GLU A 201 -10.91 10.46 0.84
N LEU A 202 -10.06 9.45 0.57
CA LEU A 202 -10.33 8.44 -0.46
C LEU A 202 -11.60 7.65 -0.14
N VAL A 203 -11.84 7.35 1.14
CA VAL A 203 -13.07 6.71 1.61
C VAL A 203 -14.29 7.61 1.36
N ALA A 204 -14.20 8.90 1.65
CA ALA A 204 -15.28 9.86 1.38
C ALA A 204 -15.56 10.00 -0.13
N ARG A 205 -14.51 10.07 -0.95
CA ARG A 205 -14.62 10.07 -2.42
C ARG A 205 -15.27 8.78 -2.95
N ALA A 206 -14.89 7.63 -2.41
CA ALA A 206 -15.50 6.36 -2.79
C ALA A 206 -17.00 6.31 -2.43
N MET A 207 -17.40 6.85 -1.29
CA MET A 207 -18.82 6.95 -0.91
C MET A 207 -19.62 7.87 -1.84
N HIS A 208 -19.00 8.91 -2.39
CA HIS A 208 -19.67 9.82 -3.33
C HIS A 208 -19.73 9.23 -4.75
N PHE A 209 -18.57 8.90 -5.32
CA PHE A 209 -18.45 8.55 -6.74
C PHE A 209 -18.94 7.13 -7.09
N ARG A 210 -19.11 6.23 -6.10
CA ARG A 210 -19.69 4.89 -6.33
C ARG A 210 -21.20 4.84 -6.12
N GLY A 211 -21.84 5.94 -5.75
CA GLY A 211 -23.27 6.00 -5.41
C GLY A 211 -24.08 6.92 -6.30
N ALA A 212 -25.31 7.16 -5.88
CA ALA A 212 -26.29 8.04 -6.57
C ALA A 212 -25.82 9.50 -6.69
N PHE A 213 -24.79 9.89 -5.96
CA PHE A 213 -24.25 11.25 -5.95
C PHE A 213 -23.11 11.48 -6.94
N ALA A 214 -22.66 10.47 -7.69
CA ALA A 214 -21.46 10.51 -8.52
C ALA A 214 -21.42 11.66 -9.55
N ALA A 215 -22.58 12.05 -10.10
CA ALA A 215 -22.70 13.15 -11.06
C ALA A 215 -22.90 14.53 -10.42
N LEU A 216 -23.00 14.59 -9.09
CA LEU A 216 -23.27 15.80 -8.32
C LEU A 216 -21.96 16.40 -7.77
N PRO A 217 -21.95 17.65 -7.27
CA PRO A 217 -20.75 18.26 -6.73
C PRO A 217 -20.17 17.49 -5.52
N PHE A 218 -18.84 17.32 -5.50
CA PHE A 218 -18.08 16.88 -4.33
C PHE A 218 -17.13 17.99 -3.91
N VAL A 219 -17.36 18.58 -2.75
CA VAL A 219 -16.57 19.68 -2.21
C VAL A 219 -15.81 19.21 -0.98
N ALA A 220 -14.47 19.15 -1.07
CA ALA A 220 -13.60 18.82 0.05
C ALA A 220 -13.09 20.09 0.74
N VAL A 221 -13.10 20.09 2.06
CA VAL A 221 -12.67 21.21 2.91
C VAL A 221 -11.79 20.66 4.02
N ASP A 222 -10.57 21.17 4.12
CA ASP A 222 -9.68 20.92 5.26
C ASP A 222 -9.94 22.00 6.33
N CYS A 223 -10.48 21.59 7.47
CA CYS A 223 -10.81 22.47 8.58
C CYS A 223 -9.58 22.87 9.41
N GLY A 224 -8.45 22.19 9.27
CA GLY A 224 -7.23 22.46 10.01
C GLY A 224 -6.24 23.43 9.30
N SER A 225 -6.35 23.56 7.98
CA SER A 225 -5.36 24.29 7.18
C SER A 225 -5.53 25.81 7.14
N LEU A 226 -6.73 26.34 7.47
CA LEU A 226 -7.06 27.75 7.35
C LEU A 226 -7.20 28.44 8.71
N VAL A 227 -6.83 29.74 8.76
CA VAL A 227 -7.14 30.56 9.94
C VAL A 227 -8.65 30.71 10.12
N PRO A 228 -9.15 30.81 11.37
CA PRO A 228 -10.59 30.76 11.68
C PRO A 228 -11.47 31.74 10.88
N THR A 229 -10.98 32.94 10.63
CA THR A 229 -11.73 33.98 9.87
C THR A 229 -11.84 33.66 8.39
N LEU A 230 -10.84 32.99 7.81
CA LEU A 230 -10.86 32.56 6.42
C LEU A 230 -11.76 31.36 6.23
N ILE A 231 -11.68 30.35 7.10
CA ILE A 231 -12.54 29.16 6.97
C ILE A 231 -14.02 29.49 7.11
N GLU A 232 -14.38 30.47 7.96
CA GLU A 232 -15.75 30.95 8.07
C GLU A 232 -16.27 31.49 6.73
N SER A 233 -15.52 32.41 6.14
CA SER A 233 -15.88 33.04 4.85
C SER A 233 -15.87 32.04 3.68
N GLU A 234 -15.00 31.02 3.70
CA GLU A 234 -14.99 29.95 2.71
C GLU A 234 -16.21 29.03 2.85
N LEU A 235 -16.49 28.55 4.07
CA LEU A 235 -17.61 27.61 4.31
C LEU A 235 -18.95 28.23 4.02
N PHE A 236 -19.23 29.43 4.56
CA PHE A 236 -20.59 30.03 4.57
C PHE A 236 -20.77 31.13 3.52
N GLY A 237 -19.68 31.64 2.94
CA GLY A 237 -19.71 32.79 2.03
C GLY A 237 -19.81 34.13 2.77
N TYR A 238 -19.72 35.21 2.02
CA TYR A 238 -19.83 36.56 2.57
C TYR A 238 -20.44 37.55 1.58
N GLU A 239 -21.09 38.60 2.11
CA GLU A 239 -21.59 39.71 1.35
C GLU A 239 -20.56 40.83 1.24
N LYS A 240 -20.72 41.68 0.22
CA LYS A 240 -19.90 42.90 0.04
C LYS A 240 -19.95 43.76 1.30
N GLY A 241 -18.77 44.09 1.84
CA GLY A 241 -18.66 44.93 3.04
C GLY A 241 -18.71 44.17 4.36
N ALA A 242 -18.75 42.85 4.34
CA ALA A 242 -18.79 42.00 5.56
C ALA A 242 -17.55 42.16 6.45
N PHE A 243 -16.40 42.47 5.86
CA PHE A 243 -15.13 42.75 6.54
C PHE A 243 -14.23 43.64 5.68
N THR A 244 -13.15 44.16 6.26
CA THR A 244 -12.17 45.00 5.56
C THR A 244 -11.51 44.20 4.42
N GLY A 245 -11.77 44.59 3.14
CA GLY A 245 -11.33 43.87 1.96
C GLY A 245 -12.41 43.10 1.21
N ALA A 246 -13.63 42.98 1.73
CA ALA A 246 -14.75 42.35 1.06
C ALA A 246 -15.35 43.26 -0.04
N LEU A 247 -14.65 43.37 -1.17
CA LEU A 247 -15.04 44.22 -2.30
C LEU A 247 -16.21 43.66 -3.10
N LYS A 248 -16.39 42.35 -3.10
CA LYS A 248 -17.47 41.60 -3.78
C LYS A 248 -18.06 40.57 -2.85
N SER A 249 -19.29 40.11 -3.09
CA SER A 249 -19.84 38.95 -2.43
C SER A 249 -19.19 37.68 -2.96
N LYS A 250 -19.04 36.65 -2.11
CA LYS A 250 -18.53 35.30 -2.48
C LYS A 250 -19.47 34.23 -1.96
N GLN A 251 -19.81 33.29 -2.85
CA GLN A 251 -20.58 32.12 -2.51
C GLN A 251 -19.76 31.17 -1.63
N GLY A 252 -20.37 30.57 -0.59
CA GLY A 252 -19.73 29.63 0.31
C GLY A 252 -19.68 28.21 -0.22
N LEU A 253 -18.79 27.39 0.34
CA LEU A 253 -18.58 26.00 -0.07
C LEU A 253 -19.82 25.12 0.19
N PHE A 254 -20.64 25.40 1.21
CA PHE A 254 -21.92 24.73 1.40
C PHE A 254 -22.90 24.98 0.24
N GLN A 255 -22.93 26.19 -0.30
CA GLN A 255 -23.75 26.50 -1.46
C GLN A 255 -23.19 25.84 -2.73
N ALA A 256 -21.86 25.79 -2.88
CA ALA A 256 -21.21 25.11 -3.99
C ALA A 256 -21.44 23.59 -3.97
N ALA A 257 -21.66 23.01 -2.79
CA ALA A 257 -21.97 21.60 -2.59
C ALA A 257 -23.47 21.28 -2.67
N ASP A 258 -24.33 22.26 -2.96
CA ASP A 258 -25.79 22.04 -2.97
C ASP A 258 -26.23 20.92 -3.89
N GLY A 259 -27.11 20.07 -3.41
CA GLY A 259 -27.53 18.81 -4.07
C GLY A 259 -26.54 17.66 -3.93
N GLY A 260 -25.24 17.94 -3.72
CA GLY A 260 -24.12 17.01 -3.72
C GLY A 260 -23.61 16.61 -2.32
N THR A 261 -22.30 16.53 -2.19
CA THR A 261 -21.60 16.10 -0.95
C THR A 261 -20.55 17.12 -0.54
N ILE A 262 -20.52 17.50 0.73
CA ILE A 262 -19.41 18.21 1.35
C ILE A 262 -18.62 17.22 2.22
N PHE A 263 -17.31 17.22 2.07
CA PHE A 263 -16.37 16.47 2.91
C PHE A 263 -15.60 17.44 3.79
N LEU A 264 -15.73 17.29 5.11
CA LEU A 264 -15.09 18.13 6.12
C LEU A 264 -13.95 17.33 6.77
N ASP A 265 -12.72 17.53 6.32
CA ASP A 265 -11.56 16.88 6.94
C ASP A 265 -11.12 17.64 8.19
N GLU A 266 -10.54 16.92 9.14
CA GLU A 266 -10.08 17.44 10.42
C GLU A 266 -11.13 18.28 11.16
N ILE A 267 -12.39 17.79 11.19
CA ILE A 267 -13.53 18.52 11.81
C ILE A 267 -13.28 18.88 13.28
N GLY A 268 -12.42 18.13 13.98
CA GLY A 268 -12.03 18.38 15.36
C GLY A 268 -11.20 19.65 15.57
N GLU A 269 -10.66 20.24 14.47
CA GLU A 269 -9.90 21.50 14.51
C GLU A 269 -10.81 22.75 14.39
N LEU A 270 -12.09 22.55 14.06
CA LEU A 270 -13.01 23.66 13.83
C LEU A 270 -13.27 24.46 15.13
N PRO A 271 -13.12 25.80 15.15
CA PRO A 271 -13.40 26.63 16.31
C PRO A 271 -14.86 26.50 16.80
N LEU A 272 -15.10 26.61 18.10
CA LEU A 272 -16.44 26.43 18.72
C LEU A 272 -17.53 27.33 18.11
N GLU A 273 -17.18 28.55 17.71
CA GLU A 273 -18.11 29.49 17.07
C GLU A 273 -18.58 28.94 15.70
N LEU A 274 -17.68 28.33 14.93
CA LEU A 274 -17.99 27.75 13.62
C LEU A 274 -18.71 26.42 13.77
N GLN A 275 -18.43 25.65 14.82
CA GLN A 275 -19.19 24.46 15.16
C GLN A 275 -20.69 24.79 15.38
N ALA A 276 -21.00 25.90 16.02
CA ALA A 276 -22.39 26.34 16.20
C ALA A 276 -23.08 26.70 14.88
N LYS A 277 -22.35 27.32 13.94
CA LYS A 277 -22.86 27.63 12.59
C LYS A 277 -23.07 26.39 11.77
N LEU A 278 -22.12 25.45 11.82
CA LEU A 278 -22.21 24.15 11.15
C LEU A 278 -23.43 23.35 11.65
N LEU A 279 -23.66 23.34 12.95
CA LEU A 279 -24.82 22.65 13.53
C LEU A 279 -26.13 23.17 12.93
N ARG A 280 -26.28 24.51 12.76
CA ARG A 280 -27.48 25.10 12.12
C ARG A 280 -27.63 24.62 10.67
N VAL A 281 -26.56 24.58 9.90
CA VAL A 281 -26.62 24.05 8.53
C VAL A 281 -27.08 22.59 8.50
N LEU A 282 -26.60 21.77 9.43
CA LEU A 282 -26.99 20.36 9.54
C LEU A 282 -28.44 20.16 9.99
N GLN A 283 -29.00 21.10 10.79
CA GLN A 283 -30.34 20.99 11.35
C GLN A 283 -31.38 21.69 10.48
N GLU A 284 -31.11 22.95 10.10
CA GLU A 284 -32.04 23.81 9.40
C GLU A 284 -31.93 23.69 7.89
N LYS A 285 -30.86 23.10 7.39
CA LYS A 285 -30.52 23.05 5.96
C LYS A 285 -30.45 24.44 5.31
N GLU A 286 -29.99 25.42 6.08
CA GLU A 286 -29.84 26.80 5.65
C GLU A 286 -28.44 27.33 5.98
N VAL A 287 -27.88 28.09 5.06
CA VAL A 287 -26.61 28.80 5.22
C VAL A 287 -26.89 30.30 5.33
N ARG A 288 -26.14 30.95 6.21
CA ARG A 288 -26.18 32.40 6.36
C ARG A 288 -24.82 32.99 6.07
N PRO A 289 -24.64 33.72 4.95
CA PRO A 289 -23.36 34.37 4.62
C PRO A 289 -22.93 35.39 5.67
N VAL A 290 -21.62 35.56 5.83
CA VAL A 290 -21.05 36.56 6.74
C VAL A 290 -21.48 37.97 6.30
N GLY A 291 -21.95 38.77 7.25
CA GLY A 291 -22.47 40.11 6.96
C GLY A 291 -23.87 40.15 6.37
N SER A 292 -24.55 39.02 6.18
CA SER A 292 -25.89 38.93 5.62
C SER A 292 -26.91 38.45 6.65
N ASN A 293 -28.18 38.94 6.53
CA ASN A 293 -29.32 38.40 7.24
C ASN A 293 -30.12 37.39 6.43
N GLN A 294 -29.78 37.21 5.17
CA GLN A 294 -30.44 36.29 4.25
C GLN A 294 -30.06 34.84 4.59
N ARG A 295 -31.07 33.97 4.63
CA ARG A 295 -30.89 32.51 4.77
C ARG A 295 -31.04 31.87 3.41
N ILE A 296 -30.08 31.04 3.04
CA ILE A 296 -30.04 30.34 1.74
C ILE A 296 -30.22 28.85 2.02
N LYS A 297 -31.25 28.25 1.47
CA LYS A 297 -31.49 26.81 1.59
C LYS A 297 -30.44 26.02 0.83
N VAL A 298 -29.95 24.93 1.46
CA VAL A 298 -28.99 23.99 0.87
C VAL A 298 -29.36 22.57 1.28
N ASP A 299 -29.26 21.63 0.36
CA ASP A 299 -29.49 20.20 0.65
C ASP A 299 -28.20 19.42 0.37
N VAL A 300 -27.31 19.37 1.33
CA VAL A 300 -25.97 18.80 1.19
C VAL A 300 -25.83 17.55 2.03
N ARG A 301 -25.27 16.48 1.44
CA ARG A 301 -24.80 15.31 2.16
C ARG A 301 -23.50 15.65 2.86
N VAL A 302 -23.37 15.34 4.16
CA VAL A 302 -22.18 15.67 4.95
C VAL A 302 -21.40 14.39 5.29
N ILE A 303 -20.11 14.38 4.96
CA ILE A 303 -19.14 13.38 5.41
C ILE A 303 -18.08 14.16 6.19
N ALA A 304 -17.90 13.87 7.46
CA ALA A 304 -16.87 14.48 8.29
C ALA A 304 -15.75 13.49 8.60
N ALA A 305 -14.52 13.95 8.67
CA ALA A 305 -13.39 13.11 9.05
C ALA A 305 -12.57 13.73 10.19
N THR A 306 -11.98 12.88 11.02
CA THR A 306 -11.12 13.30 12.13
C THR A 306 -10.15 12.19 12.54
N ASN A 307 -9.02 12.57 13.09
CA ASN A 307 -8.08 11.71 13.80
C ASN A 307 -8.20 11.86 15.32
N ARG A 308 -8.98 12.86 15.83
CA ARG A 308 -9.15 13.14 17.25
C ARG A 308 -10.34 12.38 17.81
N ASP A 309 -10.24 12.02 19.08
CA ASP A 309 -11.38 11.52 19.86
C ASP A 309 -12.33 12.68 20.17
N LEU A 310 -13.39 12.81 19.37
CA LEU A 310 -14.41 13.85 19.56
C LEU A 310 -15.22 13.64 20.83
N GLU A 311 -15.29 12.41 21.35
CA GLU A 311 -15.96 12.11 22.61
C GLU A 311 -15.19 12.69 23.79
N ALA A 312 -13.88 12.52 23.82
CA ALA A 312 -13.02 13.20 24.78
C ALA A 312 -13.07 14.73 24.60
N ALA A 313 -13.04 15.21 23.35
CA ALA A 313 -13.08 16.64 23.04
C ALA A 313 -14.35 17.34 23.54
N TYR A 314 -15.55 16.73 23.40
CA TYR A 314 -16.76 17.37 23.95
C TYR A 314 -16.82 17.33 25.49
N LYS A 315 -16.22 16.30 26.13
CA LYS A 315 -16.12 16.22 27.59
C LYS A 315 -15.24 17.34 28.17
N VAL A 316 -14.17 17.71 27.46
CA VAL A 316 -13.27 18.82 27.84
C VAL A 316 -13.82 20.18 27.41
N GLY A 317 -14.82 20.23 26.53
CA GLY A 317 -15.45 21.48 26.08
C GLY A 317 -14.80 22.11 24.85
N THR A 318 -13.88 21.43 24.16
CA THR A 318 -13.26 21.89 22.91
C THR A 318 -14.08 21.54 21.67
N PHE A 319 -15.04 20.64 21.81
CA PHE A 319 -16.04 20.30 20.79
C PHE A 319 -17.46 20.35 21.37
N ARG A 320 -18.43 20.76 20.56
CA ARG A 320 -19.81 20.84 21.03
C ARG A 320 -20.47 19.47 21.04
N LYS A 321 -21.15 19.14 22.14
CA LYS A 321 -21.85 17.86 22.32
C LYS A 321 -23.00 17.69 21.32
N ASP A 322 -23.77 18.75 21.05
CA ASP A 322 -24.87 18.73 20.09
C ASP A 322 -24.43 18.47 18.65
N LEU A 323 -23.32 19.06 18.24
CA LEU A 323 -22.72 18.81 16.92
C LEU A 323 -22.19 17.38 16.82
N TYR A 324 -21.52 16.86 17.88
CA TYR A 324 -21.04 15.48 17.91
C TYR A 324 -22.16 14.49 17.60
N PHE A 325 -23.29 14.55 18.31
CA PHE A 325 -24.41 13.63 18.07
C PHE A 325 -25.07 13.81 16.70
N ARG A 326 -24.96 14.99 16.10
CA ARG A 326 -25.49 15.24 14.76
C ARG A 326 -24.61 14.68 13.65
N LEU A 327 -23.28 14.66 13.86
CA LEU A 327 -22.30 14.09 12.92
C LEU A 327 -22.13 12.58 13.11
N ASN A 328 -22.13 12.11 14.35
CA ASN A 328 -21.89 10.72 14.71
C ASN A 328 -23.17 9.86 14.63
N VAL A 329 -23.81 9.84 13.45
CA VAL A 329 -24.95 8.95 13.15
C VAL A 329 -24.43 7.59 12.70
N VAL A 330 -23.44 7.59 11.82
CA VAL A 330 -22.71 6.39 11.41
C VAL A 330 -21.23 6.67 11.49
N THR A 331 -20.50 5.88 12.27
CA THR A 331 -19.04 5.95 12.35
C THR A 331 -18.42 4.90 11.48
N LEU A 332 -17.44 5.29 10.66
CA LEU A 332 -16.63 4.41 9.83
C LEU A 332 -15.17 4.54 10.26
N HIS A 333 -14.60 3.45 10.75
CA HIS A 333 -13.19 3.40 11.17
C HIS A 333 -12.30 2.97 10.03
N VAL A 334 -11.33 3.80 9.66
CA VAL A 334 -10.30 3.48 8.67
C VAL A 334 -9.08 2.93 9.43
N PRO A 335 -8.68 1.67 9.21
CA PRO A 335 -7.61 1.05 9.97
C PRO A 335 -6.26 1.68 9.66
N ALA A 336 -5.39 1.78 10.68
CA ALA A 336 -4.00 2.15 10.51
C ALA A 336 -3.25 1.11 9.67
N LEU A 337 -2.18 1.51 8.97
CA LEU A 337 -1.45 0.60 8.08
C LEU A 337 -0.82 -0.59 8.83
N ARG A 338 -0.35 -0.38 10.06
CA ARG A 338 0.14 -1.45 10.96
C ARG A 338 -0.91 -2.52 11.29
N GLU A 339 -2.19 -2.19 11.18
CA GLU A 339 -3.29 -3.12 11.41
C GLU A 339 -3.69 -3.91 10.15
N ARG A 340 -3.16 -3.52 8.99
CA ARG A 340 -3.37 -4.14 7.68
C ARG A 340 -2.05 -4.34 6.92
N ARG A 341 -1.01 -4.81 7.62
CA ARG A 341 0.35 -5.00 7.06
C ARG A 341 0.37 -5.87 5.79
N SER A 342 -0.59 -6.78 5.66
CA SER A 342 -0.77 -7.59 4.45
C SER A 342 -1.06 -6.77 3.19
N ASP A 343 -1.54 -5.53 3.32
CA ASP A 343 -1.81 -4.65 2.19
C ASP A 343 -0.55 -3.88 1.73
N THR A 344 0.52 -3.86 2.55
CA THR A 344 1.76 -3.11 2.23
C THR A 344 2.37 -3.51 0.88
N PRO A 345 2.52 -4.80 0.52
CA PRO A 345 3.09 -5.16 -0.78
C PRO A 345 2.25 -4.65 -1.96
N MET A 346 0.92 -4.69 -1.85
CA MET A 346 0.01 -4.21 -2.88
C MET A 346 0.08 -2.68 -3.02
N LEU A 347 0.14 -1.95 -1.90
CA LEU A 347 0.33 -0.50 -1.88
C LEU A 347 1.66 -0.09 -2.50
N VAL A 348 2.76 -0.78 -2.15
CA VAL A 348 4.09 -0.53 -2.73
C VAL A 348 4.07 -0.73 -4.24
N HIS A 349 3.48 -1.83 -4.72
CA HIS A 349 3.38 -2.09 -6.14
C HIS A 349 2.56 -1.02 -6.87
N TRP A 350 1.44 -0.61 -6.29
CA TRP A 350 0.60 0.46 -6.85
C TRP A 350 1.34 1.81 -6.92
N PHE A 351 2.13 2.16 -5.91
CA PHE A 351 2.94 3.38 -5.92
C PHE A 351 4.08 3.29 -6.95
N LEU A 352 4.73 2.12 -7.09
CA LEU A 352 5.75 1.93 -8.12
C LEU A 352 5.18 2.12 -9.53
N GLU A 353 4.02 1.55 -9.83
CA GLU A 353 3.36 1.77 -11.12
C GLU A 353 3.00 3.23 -11.36
N ARG A 354 2.63 3.96 -10.31
CA ARG A 354 2.28 5.38 -10.40
C ARG A 354 3.49 6.28 -10.60
N TYR A 355 4.60 6.05 -9.89
CA TYR A 355 5.79 6.92 -9.94
C TYR A 355 6.83 6.50 -10.99
N ALA A 356 6.79 5.25 -11.44
CA ALA A 356 7.69 4.72 -12.44
C ALA A 356 6.94 3.87 -13.50
N PRO A 357 5.95 4.46 -14.22
CA PRO A 357 5.10 3.71 -15.15
C PRO A 357 5.94 3.10 -16.28
N GLY A 358 5.72 1.80 -16.53
CA GLY A 358 6.43 1.07 -17.58
C GLY A 358 7.89 0.73 -17.26
N SER A 359 8.38 1.01 -16.05
CA SER A 359 9.69 0.56 -15.60
C SER A 359 9.61 -0.87 -15.03
N GLU A 360 10.69 -1.66 -15.23
CA GLU A 360 10.85 -2.97 -14.59
C GLU A 360 11.35 -2.86 -13.13
N LEU A 361 11.06 -1.74 -12.46
CA LEU A 361 11.53 -1.49 -11.10
C LEU A 361 10.89 -2.49 -10.13
N ARG A 362 11.74 -3.17 -9.35
CA ARG A 362 11.30 -4.17 -8.37
C ARG A 362 11.82 -3.82 -6.99
N VAL A 363 11.14 -4.30 -5.96
CA VAL A 363 11.60 -4.20 -4.56
C VAL A 363 12.24 -5.51 -4.16
N SER A 364 13.44 -5.47 -3.57
CA SER A 364 14.10 -6.67 -3.06
C SER A 364 13.28 -7.31 -1.92
N ASN A 365 13.46 -8.61 -1.72
CA ASN A 365 12.79 -9.30 -0.60
C ASN A 365 13.17 -8.72 0.76
N ALA A 366 14.41 -8.25 0.92
CA ALA A 366 14.88 -7.60 2.14
C ALA A 366 14.16 -6.26 2.38
N ALA A 367 14.08 -5.40 1.36
CA ALA A 367 13.35 -4.14 1.42
C ALA A 367 11.84 -4.35 1.67
N MET A 368 11.22 -5.30 0.99
CA MET A 368 9.80 -5.62 1.18
C MET A 368 9.52 -6.09 2.61
N LYS A 369 10.38 -6.94 3.17
CA LYS A 369 10.27 -7.39 4.57
C LYS A 369 10.38 -6.22 5.55
N ALA A 370 11.33 -5.30 5.32
CA ALA A 370 11.48 -4.08 6.12
C ALA A 370 10.22 -3.20 6.06
N LEU A 371 9.67 -2.97 4.86
CA LEU A 371 8.43 -2.20 4.65
C LEU A 371 7.21 -2.82 5.33
N MET A 372 7.12 -4.16 5.38
CA MET A 372 6.03 -4.87 6.05
C MET A 372 6.14 -4.86 7.58
N GLN A 373 7.35 -4.77 8.12
CA GLN A 373 7.59 -4.80 9.57
C GLN A 373 7.45 -3.43 10.23
N TYR A 374 7.68 -2.35 9.50
CA TYR A 374 7.60 -1.00 10.03
C TYR A 374 6.17 -0.60 10.40
N ASP A 375 6.00 0.20 11.46
CA ASP A 375 4.68 0.55 12.02
C ASP A 375 3.95 1.68 11.30
N TRP A 376 4.64 2.41 10.44
CA TRP A 376 4.08 3.49 9.62
C TRP A 376 3.28 4.51 10.42
N PRO A 377 3.88 5.31 11.30
CA PRO A 377 3.17 6.33 12.08
C PRO A 377 2.44 7.35 11.19
N GLY A 378 2.95 7.65 9.98
CA GLY A 378 2.27 8.45 8.96
C GLY A 378 1.43 7.65 7.99
N ASN A 379 1.20 6.34 8.26
CA ASN A 379 0.33 5.45 7.50
C ASN A 379 0.66 5.38 6.01
N VAL A 380 -0.36 5.39 5.15
CA VAL A 380 -0.21 5.25 3.69
C VAL A 380 0.51 6.46 3.08
N ARG A 381 0.32 7.67 3.63
CA ARG A 381 1.03 8.87 3.15
C ARG A 381 2.54 8.78 3.38
N GLU A 382 2.98 8.22 4.51
CA GLU A 382 4.40 8.00 4.78
C GLU A 382 4.98 6.90 3.87
N LEU A 383 4.24 5.82 3.66
CA LEU A 383 4.62 4.76 2.72
C LEU A 383 4.73 5.30 1.29
N GLU A 384 3.77 6.11 0.83
CA GLU A 384 3.77 6.77 -0.48
C GLU A 384 5.04 7.61 -0.66
N ASN A 385 5.34 8.51 0.30
CA ASN A 385 6.54 9.35 0.29
C ASN A 385 7.84 8.51 0.31
N CYS A 386 7.83 7.39 1.04
CA CYS A 386 8.97 6.48 1.10
C CYS A 386 9.26 5.84 -0.27
N VAL A 387 8.22 5.34 -0.94
CA VAL A 387 8.35 4.72 -2.28
C VAL A 387 8.71 5.79 -3.32
N GLU A 388 8.07 6.95 -3.32
CA GLU A 388 8.39 8.07 -4.21
C GLU A 388 9.87 8.46 -4.09
N ARG A 389 10.36 8.60 -2.85
CA ARG A 389 11.77 8.89 -2.58
C ARG A 389 12.70 7.79 -3.10
N ALA A 390 12.35 6.53 -2.86
CA ALA A 390 13.15 5.40 -3.32
C ALA A 390 13.22 5.32 -4.86
N VAL A 391 12.13 5.64 -5.55
CA VAL A 391 12.09 5.77 -7.01
C VAL A 391 12.95 6.94 -7.49
N ALA A 392 12.85 8.10 -6.83
CA ALA A 392 13.57 9.32 -7.25
C ALA A 392 15.10 9.25 -7.02
N LEU A 393 15.56 8.52 -5.99
CA LEU A 393 16.97 8.41 -5.62
C LEU A 393 17.61 7.10 -6.05
N GLY A 394 16.82 6.08 -6.41
CA GLY A 394 17.31 4.78 -6.85
C GLY A 394 18.02 4.87 -8.20
N ASN A 395 19.23 4.30 -8.28
CA ASN A 395 20.06 4.28 -9.50
C ASN A 395 19.98 2.96 -10.27
N GLY A 396 19.08 2.03 -9.89
CA GLY A 396 19.00 0.68 -10.44
C GLY A 396 17.58 0.21 -10.74
N HIS A 397 17.45 -1.02 -11.23
CA HIS A 397 16.17 -1.69 -11.46
C HIS A 397 15.58 -2.34 -10.20
N ILE A 398 16.29 -2.31 -9.07
CA ILE A 398 15.88 -2.93 -7.81
C ILE A 398 16.05 -1.92 -6.68
N ILE A 399 14.97 -1.66 -5.96
CA ILE A 399 14.99 -0.92 -4.68
C ILE A 399 15.41 -1.90 -3.59
N ASP A 400 16.52 -1.62 -2.93
CA ASP A 400 17.02 -2.41 -1.81
C ASP A 400 16.83 -1.70 -0.46
N SER A 401 17.13 -2.40 0.64
CA SER A 401 17.02 -1.87 2.00
C SER A 401 17.87 -0.60 2.24
N GLY A 402 18.97 -0.42 1.49
CA GLY A 402 19.81 0.79 1.53
C GLY A 402 19.15 2.04 0.92
N ASP A 403 18.16 1.87 0.03
CA ASP A 403 17.43 2.96 -0.61
C ASP A 403 16.28 3.49 0.27
N LEU A 404 15.93 2.73 1.33
CA LEU A 404 14.89 3.09 2.27
C LEU A 404 15.39 4.11 3.32
N PRO A 405 14.50 4.93 3.89
CA PRO A 405 14.86 5.82 4.99
C PRO A 405 15.54 5.08 6.16
N PRO A 406 16.56 5.69 6.81
CA PRO A 406 17.32 5.05 7.89
C PRO A 406 16.46 4.54 9.06
N ALA A 407 15.33 5.19 9.33
CA ALA A 407 14.37 4.78 10.36
C ALA A 407 13.77 3.40 10.08
N ILE A 408 13.49 3.07 8.80
CA ILE A 408 12.94 1.77 8.40
C ILE A 408 14.04 0.70 8.46
N ALA A 409 15.25 1.02 7.98
CA ALA A 409 16.39 0.12 8.03
C ALA A 409 16.80 -0.22 9.50
N ALA A 410 16.79 0.76 10.39
CA ALA A 410 17.12 0.58 11.81
C ALA A 410 16.06 -0.25 12.56
N ALA A 411 14.78 -0.04 12.29
CA ALA A 411 13.69 -0.82 12.90
C ALA A 411 13.81 -2.32 12.57
N THR A 412 14.28 -2.65 11.37
CA THR A 412 14.48 -4.04 10.93
C THR A 412 15.69 -4.68 11.61
N ALA A 413 16.77 -3.92 11.85
CA ALA A 413 17.97 -4.40 12.52
C ALA A 413 17.72 -4.72 14.00
N LEU A 414 16.90 -3.91 14.69
CA LEU A 414 16.52 -4.14 16.09
C LEU A 414 15.68 -5.42 16.25
N LEU A 415 14.80 -5.73 15.30
CA LEU A 415 13.99 -6.94 15.34
C LEU A 415 14.78 -8.20 14.94
N ALA A 416 15.83 -8.07 14.12
CA ALA A 416 16.72 -9.17 13.76
C ALA A 416 17.68 -9.53 14.93
N GLY A 417 18.09 -8.54 15.74
CA GLY A 417 18.92 -8.75 16.92
C GLY A 417 18.19 -9.49 18.07
N SER A 418 16.89 -9.27 18.22
CA SER A 418 16.10 -9.94 19.26
C SER A 418 15.72 -11.40 18.95
N ALA A 419 15.90 -11.86 17.71
CA ALA A 419 15.64 -13.25 17.32
C ALA A 419 16.87 -14.18 17.48
N HIS A 420 18.06 -13.62 17.77
CA HIS A 420 19.29 -14.42 17.93
C HIS A 420 19.62 -14.77 19.38
N ASP A 421 18.91 -14.18 20.36
CA ASP A 421 19.13 -14.45 21.80
C ASP A 421 18.24 -15.60 22.36
N ALA A 422 17.45 -16.26 21.54
CA ALA A 422 16.52 -17.30 22.01
C ALA A 422 17.02 -18.76 21.87
N ASP A 423 18.23 -19.01 21.30
CA ASP A 423 18.68 -20.38 21.00
C ASP A 423 20.08 -20.75 21.57
N LEU A 424 20.53 -20.13 22.65
CA LEU A 424 21.73 -20.57 23.36
C LEU A 424 21.52 -20.57 24.87
N ASP A 425 20.76 -21.50 25.41
CA ASP A 425 20.87 -21.93 26.80
C ASP A 425 20.88 -23.45 26.91
N SER A 426 22.10 -23.99 26.99
CA SER A 426 22.41 -25.21 27.73
C SER A 426 23.94 -25.35 27.88
N GLY A 427 24.46 -25.05 29.08
CA GLY A 427 25.83 -25.47 29.43
C GLY A 427 26.52 -24.58 30.44
N SER A 428 26.21 -24.82 31.69
CA SER A 428 27.08 -24.69 32.93
C SER A 428 28.40 -23.93 32.88
N GLY A 429 28.57 -22.98 33.86
CA GLY A 429 29.90 -22.56 34.31
C GLY A 429 29.89 -21.22 35.06
N LEU A 430 29.95 -21.30 36.40
CA LEU A 430 30.14 -20.20 37.34
C LEU A 430 31.36 -19.32 36.99
N ALA A 431 31.17 -18.01 36.88
CA ALA A 431 32.17 -17.03 37.36
C ALA A 431 31.52 -15.63 37.50
N SER A 432 31.59 -15.13 38.71
CA SER A 432 31.21 -13.79 39.16
C SER A 432 32.05 -12.68 38.54
N VAL A 433 31.44 -11.59 38.07
CA VAL A 433 32.06 -10.24 37.94
C VAL A 433 30.99 -9.14 37.76
N PRO A 434 31.30 -7.88 38.08
CA PRO A 434 30.51 -7.01 38.96
C PRO A 434 29.50 -6.14 38.23
N GLU A 435 28.49 -5.77 38.99
CA GLU A 435 27.45 -4.80 38.66
C GLU A 435 27.99 -3.44 38.22
N SER A 436 27.55 -2.97 37.08
CA SER A 436 27.56 -1.55 36.74
C SER A 436 26.10 -1.05 36.68
N PRO A 437 25.80 0.16 37.15
CA PRO A 437 24.43 0.56 37.47
C PRO A 437 23.58 0.82 36.24
N GLN A 438 22.48 0.11 36.14
CA GLN A 438 21.38 0.36 35.22
C GLN A 438 20.61 1.59 35.69
N THR A 439 20.61 2.64 34.90
CA THR A 439 19.66 3.74 35.03
C THR A 439 18.43 3.46 34.13
N PRO A 440 17.24 3.44 34.67
CA PRO A 440 16.03 3.30 33.83
C PRO A 440 15.73 4.64 33.14
N LEU A 441 15.83 4.70 31.83
CA LEU A 441 15.30 5.80 31.02
C LEU A 441 13.81 5.57 30.78
N SER A 442 12.99 6.01 31.71
CA SER A 442 11.57 6.23 31.52
C SER A 442 11.27 7.72 31.71
N THR A 443 11.51 8.52 30.67
CA THR A 443 10.94 9.87 30.58
C THR A 443 10.61 10.17 29.13
N THR A 444 9.32 10.22 28.88
CA THR A 444 8.69 10.56 27.60
C THR A 444 8.54 12.08 27.43
N ASP A 445 9.34 12.89 28.13
CA ASP A 445 9.24 14.34 28.03
C ASP A 445 10.26 14.85 27.02
N LEU A 446 9.77 15.51 25.98
CA LEU A 446 10.57 16.07 24.88
C LEU A 446 11.67 17.03 25.41
N GLU A 447 11.40 17.73 26.52
CA GLU A 447 12.35 18.63 27.19
C GLU A 447 13.52 17.88 27.81
N ASP A 448 13.32 16.70 28.38
CA ASP A 448 14.37 15.89 28.96
C ASP A 448 15.28 15.27 27.88
N ILE A 449 14.72 14.84 26.77
CA ILE A 449 15.48 14.35 25.61
C ILE A 449 16.30 15.48 25.00
N GLU A 450 15.72 16.66 24.86
CA GLU A 450 16.42 17.83 24.35
C GLU A 450 17.57 18.25 25.28
N ARG A 451 17.33 18.28 26.58
CA ARG A 451 18.35 18.59 27.62
C ARG A 451 19.50 17.60 27.53
N ALA A 452 19.22 16.29 27.52
CA ALA A 452 20.24 15.25 27.45
C ALA A 452 21.09 15.35 26.17
N THR A 453 20.45 15.67 25.05
CA THR A 453 21.13 15.83 23.75
C THR A 453 22.04 17.06 23.74
N ILE A 454 21.57 18.20 24.24
CA ILE A 454 22.36 19.43 24.34
C ILE A 454 23.53 19.23 25.27
N GLN A 455 23.33 18.59 26.42
CA GLN A 455 24.39 18.33 27.42
C GLN A 455 25.48 17.43 26.82
N ARG A 456 25.10 16.31 26.17
CA ARG A 456 26.04 15.36 25.53
C ARG A 456 26.90 16.05 24.47
N VAL A 457 26.28 16.82 23.55
CA VAL A 457 27.03 17.53 22.50
C VAL A 457 27.93 18.62 23.10
N PHE A 458 27.48 19.30 24.14
CA PHE A 458 28.26 20.36 24.79
C PHE A 458 29.49 19.79 25.55
N GLU A 459 29.37 18.64 26.19
CA GLU A 459 30.46 17.88 26.80
C GLU A 459 31.44 17.33 25.74
N GLN A 460 30.93 16.80 24.63
CA GLN A 460 31.74 16.25 23.55
C GLN A 460 32.65 17.30 22.87
N VAL A 461 32.23 18.56 22.85
CA VAL A 461 33.01 19.67 22.30
C VAL A 461 33.74 20.47 23.36
N ASN A 462 33.92 19.90 24.58
CA ASN A 462 34.63 20.52 25.72
C ASN A 462 34.17 21.98 26.01
N GLY A 463 32.89 22.26 25.89
CA GLY A 463 32.30 23.56 26.18
C GLY A 463 32.38 24.61 25.08
N ASP A 464 32.87 24.29 23.90
CA ASP A 464 32.88 25.23 22.76
C ASP A 464 31.47 25.48 22.23
N LYS A 465 30.91 26.65 22.55
CA LYS A 465 29.55 27.07 22.21
C LYS A 465 29.34 27.30 20.68
N ALA A 466 30.42 27.61 19.95
CA ALA A 466 30.34 27.83 18.54
C ALA A 466 30.27 26.50 17.78
N LEU A 467 31.06 25.52 18.23
CA LEU A 467 31.09 24.18 17.64
C LEU A 467 29.82 23.40 18.02
N ALA A 468 29.39 23.48 19.30
CA ALA A 468 28.14 22.87 19.74
C ALA A 468 26.91 23.37 19.00
N GLY A 469 26.83 24.68 18.76
CA GLY A 469 25.72 25.26 17.96
C GLY A 469 25.68 24.75 16.53
N ARG A 470 26.84 24.58 15.88
CA ARG A 470 26.94 24.00 14.52
C ARG A 470 26.52 22.53 14.50
N MET A 471 26.98 21.72 15.46
CA MET A 471 26.61 20.29 15.54
C MET A 471 25.13 20.08 15.84
N LEU A 472 24.51 20.95 16.62
CA LEU A 472 23.08 20.91 16.96
C LEU A 472 22.19 21.59 15.91
N GLY A 473 22.76 22.23 14.87
CA GLY A 473 21.99 22.95 13.85
C GLY A 473 21.24 24.19 14.37
N ILE A 474 21.67 24.77 15.52
CA ILE A 474 21.01 25.92 16.15
C ILE A 474 21.95 27.14 16.26
N SER A 475 21.35 28.33 16.29
CA SER A 475 22.13 29.55 16.44
C SER A 475 22.83 29.62 17.81
N ARG A 476 24.01 30.29 17.87
CA ARG A 476 24.76 30.50 19.14
C ARG A 476 23.88 31.16 20.19
N ALA A 477 23.01 32.07 19.84
CA ALA A 477 22.09 32.76 20.75
C ALA A 477 21.02 31.79 21.31
N THR A 478 20.51 30.90 20.47
CA THR A 478 19.53 29.87 20.86
C THR A 478 20.17 28.85 21.80
N LEU A 479 21.40 28.38 21.49
CA LEU A 479 22.13 27.47 22.35
C LEU A 479 22.38 28.11 23.73
N TYR A 480 22.80 29.39 23.79
CA TYR A 480 23.04 30.09 25.06
C TYR A 480 21.76 30.17 25.91
N ARG A 481 20.58 30.46 25.32
CA ARG A 481 19.30 30.47 26.05
C ARG A 481 18.96 29.08 26.60
N LYS A 482 19.19 28.02 25.82
CA LYS A 482 18.91 26.64 26.23
C LYS A 482 19.89 26.15 27.32
N LEU A 483 21.19 26.43 27.22
CA LEU A 483 22.15 26.12 28.26
C LEU A 483 21.79 26.80 29.61
N LYS A 484 21.32 28.07 29.54
CA LYS A 484 20.85 28.79 30.73
C LYS A 484 19.56 28.23 31.29
N ARG A 485 18.59 27.86 30.42
CA ARG A 485 17.29 27.27 30.78
C ARG A 485 17.48 25.92 31.48
N TYR A 486 18.37 25.10 30.97
CA TYR A 486 18.62 23.74 31.49
C TYR A 486 19.72 23.69 32.56
N ASN A 487 20.29 24.83 32.96
CA ASN A 487 21.34 24.98 33.99
C ASN A 487 22.58 24.12 33.71
N ILE A 488 22.98 23.99 32.43
CA ILE A 488 24.16 23.24 32.00
C ILE A 488 25.38 24.15 32.14
N ILE A 489 26.21 23.89 33.19
CA ILE A 489 27.41 24.68 33.54
C ILE A 489 28.62 24.04 32.85
N SER A 490 29.44 24.84 32.15
CA SER A 490 30.71 24.38 31.62
C SER A 490 31.68 24.14 32.78
N ALA A 491 32.21 22.94 32.92
CA ALA A 491 33.35 22.69 33.79
C ALA A 491 34.56 23.48 33.21
N ALA A 492 35.00 24.51 33.89
CA ALA A 492 36.21 25.25 33.53
C ALA A 492 37.43 24.38 33.76
N PRO A 493 38.40 24.28 32.85
CA PRO A 493 39.64 23.59 33.12
C PRO A 493 40.56 24.48 34.02
N GLY A 494 40.90 23.98 35.21
CA GLY A 494 42.13 24.29 35.94
C GLY A 494 42.19 25.62 36.69
N SER A 495 41.92 25.61 37.99
CA SER A 495 42.66 26.48 38.92
C SER A 495 43.33 25.60 39.97
N SER A 496 44.62 25.40 39.78
CA SER A 496 45.53 24.90 40.79
C SER A 496 45.62 25.91 41.93
N THR A 497 45.06 25.58 43.09
CA THR A 497 45.32 26.34 44.32
C THR A 497 46.67 25.94 44.89
N HIS A 498 47.65 26.82 44.72
CA HIS A 498 48.82 26.86 45.59
C HIS A 498 48.39 27.29 46.98
N THR A 499 48.50 26.39 47.93
CA THR A 499 48.49 26.72 49.37
C THR A 499 49.90 27.09 49.76
N LEU A 500 50.10 28.30 50.27
CA LEU A 500 51.23 28.70 51.09
C LEU A 500 50.71 29.34 52.36
N GLN A 501 51.10 28.68 53.47
CA GLN A 501 51.09 29.09 54.89
C GLN A 501 49.76 29.31 55.58
#